data_78419034ecae236f6bdb68f7a2cf6b52
#
_entry.id   78419034ecae236f6bdb68f7a2cf6b52
#
_cell.length_a   1.000
_cell.length_b   1.000
_cell.length_c   1.000
_cell.angle_alpha   90.00
_cell.angle_beta   90.00
_cell.angle_gamma   90.00
#
_symmetry.space_group_name_H-M   'P 1'
#
loop_
_entity.id
_entity.type
_entity.pdbx_description
1 polymer ?
#
loop_
_entity_poly.entity_id
_entity_poly.type
_entity_poly.pdbx_seq_one_letter_code
_entity_poly.pdbx_strand_id
1 'polypeptide(L)'
;MILNGLRLIISMKEKYNVEELNAIILHRRSIYPYQYEKGKVIPDEIIWQILENANRAPNHKQTEPWRFSVFTGEGLKYFGKLQAEIYKRYSGESFNEGRHNKLIDYPMMSSHVIAIGMNRNEANKLPEIEEIEATACAVQNMFLTVTAYGLGS
;
A
#
# COMPACT_ATOMS: atom_id res chain seq x y z
N MET A 1 -26.23 -20.75 -2.67
CA MET A 1 -24.85 -20.27 -2.85
C MET A 1 -24.03 -21.39 -3.48
N ILE A 2 -23.72 -21.29 -4.76
CA ILE A 2 -23.16 -22.38 -5.56
C ILE A 2 -21.64 -22.28 -5.46
N LEU A 3 -21.01 -23.12 -4.64
CA LEU A 3 -19.57 -23.35 -4.60
C LEU A 3 -19.19 -24.74 -5.14
N ASN A 4 -19.98 -25.23 -6.12
CA ASN A 4 -19.67 -26.49 -6.79
C ASN A 4 -18.81 -26.20 -8.01
N GLY A 5 -17.50 -26.36 -7.90
CA GLY A 5 -16.64 -26.37 -9.06
C GLY A 5 -15.20 -25.90 -8.91
N LEU A 6 -14.74 -25.52 -7.74
CA LEU A 6 -13.30 -25.29 -7.55
C LEU A 6 -12.56 -26.63 -7.47
N ARG A 7 -12.17 -27.16 -8.66
CA ARG A 7 -11.24 -28.28 -8.75
C ARG A 7 -9.86 -27.80 -8.32
N LEU A 8 -9.26 -28.47 -7.35
CA LEU A 8 -7.87 -28.26 -6.99
C LEU A 8 -7.01 -28.65 -8.23
N ILE A 9 -6.55 -27.64 -8.99
CA ILE A 9 -5.80 -27.85 -10.26
C ILE A 9 -4.34 -28.18 -9.96
N ILE A 10 -3.85 -27.81 -8.76
CA ILE A 10 -2.46 -28.00 -8.35
C ILE A 10 -2.47 -28.65 -6.95
N SER A 11 -1.80 -29.80 -6.82
CA SER A 11 -1.49 -30.37 -5.53
C SER A 11 -0.34 -29.55 -4.91
N MET A 12 -0.68 -28.64 -4.00
CA MET A 12 0.34 -27.92 -3.22
C MET A 12 0.85 -28.86 -2.13
N LYS A 13 2.17 -29.04 -2.05
CA LYS A 13 2.81 -29.85 -1.01
C LYS A 13 2.71 -29.22 0.37
N GLU A 14 2.56 -27.90 0.43
CA GLU A 14 2.46 -27.14 1.68
C GLU A 14 1.00 -26.90 2.03
N LYS A 15 0.69 -27.12 3.31
CA LYS A 15 -0.62 -26.75 3.87
C LYS A 15 -0.50 -25.39 4.54
N TYR A 16 -1.27 -24.44 4.05
CA TYR A 16 -1.36 -23.11 4.65
C TYR A 16 -2.44 -23.08 5.73
N ASN A 17 -2.21 -22.26 6.76
CA ASN A 17 -3.18 -22.08 7.82
C ASN A 17 -4.27 -21.07 7.36
N VAL A 18 -5.43 -21.62 7.01
CA VAL A 18 -6.59 -20.82 6.55
C VAL A 18 -7.18 -19.98 7.69
N GLU A 19 -7.10 -20.44 8.93
CA GLU A 19 -7.61 -19.72 10.09
C GLU A 19 -6.79 -18.45 10.36
N GLU A 20 -5.47 -18.50 10.24
CA GLU A 20 -4.60 -17.33 10.32
C GLU A 20 -4.89 -16.32 9.20
N LEU A 21 -5.04 -16.79 7.96
CA LEU A 21 -5.41 -15.93 6.84
C LEU A 21 -6.75 -15.23 7.09
N ASN A 22 -7.76 -15.97 7.55
CA ASN A 22 -9.07 -15.41 7.87
C ASN A 22 -8.98 -14.38 9.01
N ALA A 23 -8.17 -14.64 10.03
CA ALA A 23 -7.93 -13.69 11.11
C ALA A 23 -7.28 -12.39 10.61
N ILE A 24 -6.26 -12.46 9.76
CA ILE A 24 -5.60 -11.29 9.18
C ILE A 24 -6.61 -10.45 8.37
N ILE A 25 -7.39 -11.08 7.50
CA ILE A 25 -8.41 -10.40 6.69
C ILE A 25 -9.47 -9.75 7.57
N LEU A 26 -9.96 -10.45 8.60
CA LEU A 26 -10.97 -9.96 9.53
C LEU A 26 -10.49 -8.78 10.37
N HIS A 27 -9.23 -8.80 10.81
CA HIS A 27 -8.67 -7.79 11.72
C HIS A 27 -8.07 -6.59 11.00
N ARG A 28 -7.85 -6.66 9.67
CA ARG A 28 -7.35 -5.50 8.92
C ARG A 28 -8.25 -4.27 9.13
N ARG A 29 -7.65 -3.17 9.57
CA ARG A 29 -8.30 -1.87 9.79
C ARG A 29 -7.41 -0.76 9.27
N SER A 30 -8.03 0.36 8.89
CA SER A 30 -7.32 1.61 8.72
C SER A 30 -7.05 2.20 10.09
N ILE A 31 -5.80 2.48 10.37
CA ILE A 31 -5.32 3.11 11.60
C ILE A 31 -4.76 4.47 11.23
N TYR A 32 -5.25 5.52 11.88
CA TYR A 32 -4.84 6.88 11.55
C TYR A 32 -3.53 7.27 12.26
N PRO A 33 -2.71 8.16 11.66
CA PRO A 33 -1.40 8.53 12.20
C PRO A 33 -1.41 9.01 13.65
N TYR A 34 -2.48 9.68 14.11
CA TYR A 34 -2.61 10.11 15.49
C TYR A 34 -2.81 8.97 16.51
N GLN A 35 -3.09 7.76 16.03
CA GLN A 35 -3.25 6.54 16.83
C GLN A 35 -1.94 5.73 16.92
N TYR A 36 -0.91 6.11 16.14
CA TYR A 36 0.36 5.40 16.14
C TYR A 36 1.14 5.61 17.42
N GLU A 37 1.92 4.62 17.79
CA GLU A 37 2.85 4.70 18.91
C GLU A 37 3.97 5.69 18.57
N LYS A 38 4.04 6.78 19.33
CA LYS A 38 4.98 7.88 19.05
C LYS A 38 6.43 7.42 19.19
N GLY A 39 7.25 7.84 18.23
CA GLY A 39 8.69 7.58 18.23
C GLY A 39 9.09 6.15 17.87
N LYS A 40 8.13 5.27 17.60
CA LYS A 40 8.44 3.91 17.17
C LYS A 40 8.86 3.91 15.71
N VAL A 41 10.01 3.33 15.43
CA VAL A 41 10.54 3.14 14.07
C VAL A 41 10.37 1.68 13.69
N ILE A 42 9.78 1.43 12.53
CA ILE A 42 9.65 0.08 11.96
C ILE A 42 10.99 -0.28 11.31
N PRO A 43 11.54 -1.48 11.57
CA PRO A 43 12.77 -1.94 10.90
C PRO A 43 12.59 -2.02 9.38
N ASP A 44 13.65 -1.65 8.65
CA ASP A 44 13.64 -1.66 7.18
C ASP A 44 13.36 -3.05 6.60
N GLU A 45 13.76 -4.12 7.27
CA GLU A 45 13.49 -5.51 6.86
C GLU A 45 12.00 -5.79 6.77
N ILE A 46 11.19 -5.23 7.68
CA ILE A 46 9.73 -5.36 7.62
C ILE A 46 9.17 -4.58 6.43
N ILE A 47 9.69 -3.38 6.17
CA ILE A 47 9.30 -2.60 5.00
C ILE A 47 9.61 -3.36 3.70
N TRP A 48 10.80 -3.95 3.61
CA TRP A 48 11.18 -4.77 2.46
C TRP A 48 10.25 -5.98 2.29
N GLN A 49 9.87 -6.66 3.38
CA GLN A 49 8.93 -7.78 3.30
C GLN A 49 7.54 -7.35 2.82
N ILE A 50 7.08 -6.16 3.24
CA ILE A 50 5.81 -5.58 2.75
C ILE A 50 5.88 -5.33 1.24
N LEU A 51 6.98 -4.78 0.74
CA LEU A 51 7.18 -4.52 -0.68
C LEU A 51 7.32 -5.81 -1.50
N GLU A 52 8.02 -6.81 -0.98
CA GLU A 52 8.11 -8.13 -1.63
C GLU A 52 6.74 -8.80 -1.76
N ASN A 53 5.92 -8.75 -0.71
CA ASN A 53 4.57 -9.30 -0.76
C ASN A 53 3.68 -8.52 -1.74
N ALA A 54 3.87 -7.21 -1.86
CA ALA A 54 3.21 -6.40 -2.89
C ALA A 54 3.58 -6.88 -4.30
N ASN A 55 4.85 -7.17 -4.55
CA ASN A 55 5.34 -7.68 -5.84
C ASN A 55 4.81 -9.07 -6.22
N ARG A 56 4.18 -9.80 -5.29
CA ARG A 56 3.51 -11.09 -5.56
C ARG A 56 2.07 -10.92 -6.05
N ALA A 57 1.60 -9.71 -6.24
CA ALA A 57 0.25 -9.47 -6.75
C ALA A 57 0.07 -10.02 -8.18
N PRO A 58 -1.12 -10.56 -8.49
CA PRO A 58 -1.42 -11.01 -9.83
C PRO A 58 -1.44 -9.82 -10.80
N ASN A 59 -0.89 -10.02 -11.99
CA ASN A 59 -0.94 -9.02 -13.04
C ASN A 59 -0.89 -9.70 -14.42
N HIS A 60 -1.59 -9.11 -15.40
CA HIS A 60 -1.65 -9.65 -16.74
C HIS A 60 -0.34 -9.40 -17.48
N LYS A 61 0.16 -10.42 -18.19
CA LYS A 61 1.40 -10.38 -18.98
C LYS A 61 2.64 -9.93 -18.20
N GLN A 62 2.64 -10.07 -16.89
CA GLN A 62 3.77 -9.71 -16.04
C GLN A 62 4.22 -8.25 -16.24
N THR A 63 3.26 -7.33 -16.35
CA THR A 63 3.56 -5.90 -16.56
C THR A 63 4.10 -5.23 -15.32
N GLU A 64 3.78 -5.78 -14.12
CA GLU A 64 4.21 -5.25 -12.82
C GLU A 64 4.10 -3.72 -12.77
N PRO A 65 2.88 -3.17 -12.92
CA PRO A 65 2.70 -1.75 -13.19
C PRO A 65 2.97 -0.84 -11.99
N TRP A 66 2.96 -1.39 -10.78
CA TRP A 66 3.16 -0.64 -9.54
C TRP A 66 4.58 -0.08 -9.43
N ARG A 67 4.68 1.08 -8.82
CA ARG A 67 5.93 1.72 -8.44
C ARG A 67 5.81 2.21 -6.99
N PHE A 68 6.80 1.88 -6.18
CA PHE A 68 6.82 2.25 -4.77
C PHE A 68 7.97 3.20 -4.49
N SER A 69 7.69 4.28 -3.78
CA SER A 69 8.70 5.19 -3.26
C SER A 69 8.57 5.27 -1.75
N VAL A 70 9.62 4.86 -1.03
CA VAL A 70 9.62 4.82 0.43
C VAL A 70 10.28 6.09 0.98
N PHE A 71 9.60 6.76 1.89
CA PHE A 71 10.09 7.93 2.59
C PHE A 71 10.24 7.61 4.08
N THR A 72 11.39 7.91 4.66
CA THR A 72 11.72 7.73 6.08
C THR A 72 12.60 8.86 6.57
N GLY A 73 12.68 9.09 7.87
CA GLY A 73 13.51 10.14 8.46
C GLY A 73 13.27 11.52 7.85
N GLU A 74 14.32 12.17 7.35
CA GLU A 74 14.21 13.48 6.68
C GLU A 74 13.38 13.43 5.39
N GLY A 75 13.27 12.25 4.76
CA GLY A 75 12.41 12.04 3.59
C GLY A 75 10.94 12.28 3.88
N LEU A 76 10.48 12.05 5.11
CA LEU A 76 9.10 12.34 5.53
C LEU A 76 8.81 13.84 5.49
N LYS A 77 9.74 14.67 5.93
CA LYS A 77 9.62 16.14 5.86
C LYS A 77 9.58 16.61 4.41
N TYR A 78 10.46 16.05 3.58
CA TYR A 78 10.46 16.35 2.15
C TYR A 78 9.13 16.00 1.50
N PHE A 79 8.63 14.79 1.74
CA PHE A 79 7.35 14.33 1.20
C PHE A 79 6.19 15.22 1.66
N GLY A 80 6.12 15.57 2.97
CA GLY A 80 5.11 16.45 3.50
C GLY A 80 5.07 17.81 2.81
N LYS A 81 6.22 18.45 2.65
CA LYS A 81 6.34 19.73 1.93
C LYS A 81 5.94 19.60 0.47
N LEU A 82 6.43 18.56 -0.22
CA LEU A 82 6.14 18.34 -1.63
C LEU A 82 4.63 18.21 -1.89
N GLN A 83 3.94 17.36 -1.14
CA GLN A 83 2.49 17.19 -1.31
C GLN A 83 1.70 18.45 -0.95
N ALA A 84 2.12 19.21 0.05
CA ALA A 84 1.48 20.47 0.42
C ALA A 84 1.64 21.54 -0.68
N GLU A 85 2.82 21.65 -1.29
CA GLU A 85 3.07 22.56 -2.41
C GLU A 85 2.28 22.16 -3.66
N ILE A 86 2.18 20.87 -3.95
CA ILE A 86 1.34 20.35 -5.04
C ILE A 86 -0.12 20.72 -4.76
N TYR A 87 -0.61 20.46 -3.56
CA TYR A 87 -1.96 20.83 -3.16
C TYR A 87 -2.21 22.33 -3.34
N LYS A 88 -1.32 23.18 -2.84
CA LYS A 88 -1.44 24.63 -2.97
C LYS A 88 -1.49 25.09 -4.43
N ARG A 89 -0.67 24.48 -5.29
CA ARG A 89 -0.60 24.81 -6.73
C ARG A 89 -1.89 24.48 -7.48
N TYR A 90 -2.54 23.37 -7.15
CA TYR A 90 -3.65 22.83 -7.91
C TYR A 90 -5.04 23.02 -7.27
N SER A 91 -5.12 23.49 -6.03
CA SER A 91 -6.41 23.66 -5.33
C SER A 91 -7.19 24.90 -5.75
N GLY A 92 -6.55 25.92 -6.34
CA GLY A 92 -7.21 27.15 -6.76
C GLY A 92 -8.08 27.74 -5.63
N GLU A 93 -9.33 28.05 -5.93
CA GLU A 93 -10.30 28.59 -4.96
C GLU A 93 -10.66 27.60 -3.83
N SER A 94 -10.41 26.30 -4.01
CA SER A 94 -10.64 25.27 -2.99
C SER A 94 -9.47 25.12 -1.99
N PHE A 95 -8.49 26.04 -2.02
CA PHE A 95 -7.38 26.00 -1.08
C PHE A 95 -7.87 26.15 0.35
N ASN A 96 -7.35 25.25 1.22
CA ASN A 96 -7.64 25.30 2.64
C ASN A 96 -6.31 25.15 3.42
N GLU A 97 -6.00 26.17 4.21
CA GLU A 97 -4.74 26.24 4.97
C GLU A 97 -4.62 25.10 6.00
N GLY A 98 -5.71 24.75 6.67
CA GLY A 98 -5.73 23.63 7.60
C GLY A 98 -5.40 22.29 6.93
N ARG A 99 -5.88 22.07 5.69
CA ARG A 99 -5.54 20.90 4.89
C ARG A 99 -4.07 20.95 4.45
N HIS A 100 -3.59 22.11 4.00
CA HIS A 100 -2.19 22.31 3.62
C HIS A 100 -1.25 21.94 4.79
N ASN A 101 -1.51 22.45 5.99
CA ASN A 101 -0.70 22.16 7.18
C ASN A 101 -0.76 20.67 7.58
N LYS A 102 -1.93 20.04 7.49
CA LYS A 102 -2.06 18.59 7.70
C LYS A 102 -1.20 17.77 6.73
N LEU A 103 -1.11 18.18 5.46
CA LEU A 103 -0.27 17.49 4.48
C LEU A 103 1.22 17.56 4.86
N ILE A 104 1.66 18.64 5.50
CA ILE A 104 3.04 18.76 6.01
C ILE A 104 3.25 17.85 7.21
N ASP A 105 2.33 17.84 8.16
CA ASP A 105 2.52 17.25 9.49
C ASP A 105 2.27 15.74 9.53
N TYR A 106 1.29 15.22 8.77
CA TYR A 106 0.89 13.82 8.84
C TYR A 106 2.00 12.82 8.55
N PRO A 107 2.86 13.02 7.52
CA PRO A 107 3.97 12.11 7.28
C PRO A 107 4.89 11.95 8.49
N MET A 108 5.08 13.03 9.25
CA MET A 108 5.96 13.06 10.43
C MET A 108 5.43 12.24 11.61
N MET A 109 4.15 11.86 11.59
CA MET A 109 3.55 10.98 12.61
C MET A 109 3.79 9.50 12.33
N SER A 110 4.37 9.17 11.18
CA SER A 110 4.61 7.80 10.72
C SER A 110 6.10 7.47 10.75
N SER A 111 6.44 6.20 10.88
CA SER A 111 7.81 5.71 10.72
C SER A 111 8.25 5.77 9.25
N HIS A 112 7.36 5.36 8.36
CA HIS A 112 7.56 5.33 6.91
C HIS A 112 6.29 5.80 6.19
N VAL A 113 6.47 6.38 5.02
CA VAL A 113 5.40 6.61 4.05
C VAL A 113 5.79 5.92 2.75
N ILE A 114 4.89 5.15 2.19
CA ILE A 114 5.08 4.49 0.89
C ILE A 114 4.14 5.16 -0.10
N ALA A 115 4.71 5.96 -1.00
CA ALA A 115 3.95 6.49 -2.14
C ALA A 115 3.82 5.42 -3.21
N ILE A 116 2.60 5.25 -3.71
CA ILE A 116 2.24 4.23 -4.69
C ILE A 116 1.90 4.91 -6.00
N GLY A 117 2.61 4.54 -7.04
CA GLY A 117 2.36 4.99 -8.41
C GLY A 117 2.09 3.82 -9.33
N MET A 118 1.58 4.12 -10.51
CA MET A 118 1.41 3.17 -11.60
C MET A 118 2.16 3.66 -12.82
N ASN A 119 2.92 2.77 -13.46
CA ASN A 119 3.57 3.01 -14.73
C ASN A 119 2.93 2.13 -15.80
N ARG A 120 2.24 2.76 -16.76
CA ARG A 120 1.58 2.07 -17.87
C ARG A 120 2.57 1.31 -18.74
N ASN A 121 2.24 0.07 -19.05
CA ASN A 121 2.97 -0.70 -20.06
C ASN A 121 2.27 -0.61 -21.42
N GLU A 122 2.45 0.49 -22.11
CA GLU A 122 1.81 0.76 -23.41
C GLU A 122 2.20 -0.27 -24.49
N ALA A 123 3.39 -0.87 -24.40
CA ALA A 123 3.84 -1.88 -25.36
C ALA A 123 2.97 -3.15 -25.37
N ASN A 124 2.39 -3.51 -24.23
CA ASN A 124 1.53 -4.68 -24.11
C ASN A 124 0.07 -4.44 -24.51
N LYS A 125 -0.31 -3.19 -24.78
CA LYS A 125 -1.67 -2.80 -25.21
C LYS A 125 -2.77 -3.37 -24.29
N LEU A 126 -2.51 -3.39 -22.99
CA LEU A 126 -3.52 -3.79 -22.01
C LEU A 126 -4.51 -2.66 -21.74
N PRO A 127 -5.77 -2.97 -21.41
CA PRO A 127 -6.67 -1.99 -20.84
C PRO A 127 -6.09 -1.38 -19.57
N GLU A 128 -6.19 -0.07 -19.39
CA GLU A 128 -5.65 0.63 -18.22
C GLU A 128 -6.23 0.10 -16.90
N ILE A 129 -7.50 -0.29 -16.93
CA ILE A 129 -8.19 -0.82 -15.75
C ILE A 129 -7.49 -2.07 -15.22
N GLU A 130 -6.96 -2.96 -16.05
CA GLU A 130 -6.27 -4.16 -15.59
C GLU A 130 -4.99 -3.83 -14.82
N GLU A 131 -4.27 -2.78 -15.20
CA GLU A 131 -3.06 -2.32 -14.50
C GLU A 131 -3.41 -1.56 -13.19
N ILE A 132 -4.53 -0.85 -13.17
CA ILE A 132 -5.07 -0.24 -11.94
C ILE A 132 -5.46 -1.35 -10.95
N GLU A 133 -6.18 -2.38 -11.39
CA GLU A 133 -6.60 -3.51 -10.57
C GLU A 133 -5.38 -4.29 -10.04
N ALA A 134 -4.37 -4.54 -10.89
CA ALA A 134 -3.14 -5.18 -10.46
C ALA A 134 -2.41 -4.36 -9.38
N THR A 135 -2.33 -3.04 -9.55
CA THR A 135 -1.76 -2.15 -8.53
C THR A 135 -2.56 -2.18 -7.23
N ALA A 136 -3.91 -2.20 -7.32
CA ALA A 136 -4.77 -2.31 -6.14
C ALA A 136 -4.57 -3.65 -5.41
N CYS A 137 -4.37 -4.76 -6.14
CA CYS A 137 -4.02 -6.06 -5.55
C CYS A 137 -2.67 -6.01 -4.81
N ALA A 138 -1.67 -5.31 -5.37
CA ALA A 138 -0.39 -5.12 -4.70
C ALA A 138 -0.54 -4.34 -3.38
N VAL A 139 -1.35 -3.28 -3.38
CA VAL A 139 -1.68 -2.51 -2.17
C VAL A 139 -2.42 -3.36 -1.15
N GLN A 140 -3.35 -4.21 -1.58
CA GLN A 140 -4.05 -5.12 -0.67
C GLN A 140 -3.08 -6.11 0.00
N ASN A 141 -2.11 -6.66 -0.75
CA ASN A 141 -1.07 -7.51 -0.17
C ASN A 141 -0.25 -6.75 0.90
N MET A 142 0.06 -5.47 0.67
CA MET A 142 0.72 -4.63 1.67
C MET A 142 -0.13 -4.50 2.94
N PHE A 143 -1.41 -4.19 2.82
CA PHE A 143 -2.31 -4.05 3.97
C PHE A 143 -2.43 -5.34 4.80
N LEU A 144 -2.54 -6.49 4.15
CA LEU A 144 -2.58 -7.78 4.85
C LEU A 144 -1.25 -8.06 5.57
N THR A 145 -0.12 -7.77 4.92
CA THR A 145 1.20 -7.94 5.51
C THR A 145 1.40 -7.03 6.73
N VAL A 146 1.03 -5.74 6.62
CA VAL A 146 1.06 -4.77 7.73
C VAL A 146 0.23 -5.29 8.90
N THR A 147 -0.97 -5.81 8.64
CA THR A 147 -1.84 -6.38 9.66
C THR A 147 -1.23 -7.61 10.33
N ALA A 148 -0.58 -8.49 9.55
CA ALA A 148 0.10 -9.68 10.08
C ALA A 148 1.25 -9.33 11.03
N TYR A 149 1.94 -8.20 10.78
CA TYR A 149 2.97 -7.67 11.68
C TYR A 149 2.41 -6.89 12.89
N GLY A 150 1.08 -6.75 13.02
CA GLY A 150 0.47 -5.95 14.08
C GLY A 150 0.72 -4.45 13.94
N LEU A 151 1.00 -3.96 12.74
CA LEU A 151 1.26 -2.57 12.45
C LEU A 151 0.01 -1.83 11.98
N GLY A 152 -0.01 -0.50 12.14
CA GLY A 152 -1.05 0.39 11.63
C GLY A 152 -0.72 0.97 10.25
N SER A 153 -1.75 1.12 9.39
CA SER A 153 -1.67 1.78 8.08
C SER A 153 -2.99 2.42 7.69
#